data_90033de6934d805ecf2f764bc17c11c7
#
_entry.id   90033de6934d805ecf2f764bc17c11c7
#
_cell.length_a   1.000
_cell.length_b   1.000
_cell.length_c   1.000
_cell.angle_alpha   90.00
_cell.angle_beta   90.00
_cell.angle_gamma   90.00
#
_symmetry.space_group_name_H-M   'P 1'
#
loop_
_entity.id
_entity.type
_entity.pdbx_description
1 polymer ?
#
loop_
_entity_poly.entity_id
_entity_poly.type
_entity_poly.pdbx_seq_one_letter_code
_entity_poly.pdbx_strand_id
1 'polypeptide(L)'
;GVGVMQTQQGISFFSSAMVLVLGLLAVTVAAALCWLAWHRTGYRRSTGILELLRFVLVCLVVVTLNQPEWLQTRPPAQRPTLAVLWDESNSMQTRDVITATGDAEQTRSRAESIATLMSAATWKPDAQDLNVVFEPFSSQLELPKEATDLNTALSQVLENHANLRGVVLLSDGDWNVGKSPVEAATRFRMKGIPVFAVGVGSQVALPDLELASMSAPTFGVAGKPLRIPFVL
;
A
#
# COMPACT_ATOMS: atom_id res chain seq x y z
N GLY A 1 1.23 3.03 -27.60
CA GLY A 1 2.53 3.64 -27.62
C GLY A 1 3.23 3.27 -26.33
N VAL A 2 4.29 2.48 -26.43
CA VAL A 2 5.16 2.11 -25.28
C VAL A 2 5.94 3.35 -24.92
N GLY A 3 5.54 4.04 -23.86
CA GLY A 3 6.31 5.15 -23.30
C GLY A 3 7.66 4.63 -22.81
N VAL A 4 8.73 5.02 -23.48
CA VAL A 4 10.10 4.78 -23.02
C VAL A 4 10.29 5.53 -21.72
N MET A 5 10.25 4.82 -20.59
CA MET A 5 10.61 5.36 -19.29
C MET A 5 12.09 5.74 -19.32
N GLN A 6 12.39 7.03 -19.32
CA GLN A 6 13.74 7.56 -19.24
C GLN A 6 14.34 7.25 -17.87
N THR A 7 15.48 6.56 -17.89
CA THR A 7 16.32 6.38 -16.69
C THR A 7 16.89 7.75 -16.33
N GLN A 8 16.41 8.36 -15.26
CA GLN A 8 17.03 9.58 -14.73
C GLN A 8 18.30 9.17 -14.00
N GLN A 9 19.44 9.57 -14.57
CA GLN A 9 20.74 9.50 -13.90
C GLN A 9 21.03 10.86 -13.31
N GLY A 10 21.24 10.93 -12.01
CA GLY A 10 21.60 12.16 -11.32
C GLY A 10 22.70 11.92 -10.29
N ILE A 11 23.59 12.90 -10.14
CA ILE A 11 24.55 12.93 -9.02
C ILE A 11 23.87 13.70 -7.90
N SER A 12 23.63 13.05 -6.77
CA SER A 12 23.17 13.71 -5.55
C SER A 12 24.32 13.86 -4.58
N PHE A 13 24.37 15.00 -3.89
CA PHE A 13 25.31 15.25 -2.82
C PHE A 13 24.58 15.07 -1.49
N PHE A 14 25.04 14.15 -0.68
CA PHE A 14 24.47 13.90 0.64
C PHE A 14 24.85 14.99 1.66
N SER A 15 25.80 15.86 1.30
CA SER A 15 26.27 16.95 2.15
C SER A 15 25.28 18.13 2.19
N SER A 16 25.17 18.77 3.36
CA SER A 16 24.37 19.99 3.50
C SER A 16 24.97 21.11 2.63
N ALA A 17 24.13 22.07 2.19
CA ALA A 17 24.55 23.22 1.40
C ALA A 17 25.76 23.98 2.05
N MET A 18 25.83 23.95 3.37
CA MET A 18 26.92 24.54 4.13
C MET A 18 28.28 23.85 3.88
N VAL A 19 28.29 22.52 3.77
CA VAL A 19 29.52 21.74 3.48
C VAL A 19 29.99 21.99 2.05
N LEU A 20 29.08 22.11 1.08
CA LEU A 20 29.41 22.48 -0.29
C LEU A 20 30.06 23.87 -0.37
N VAL A 21 29.49 24.86 0.32
CA VAL A 21 30.03 26.23 0.37
C VAL A 21 31.42 26.26 1.01
N LEU A 22 31.59 25.54 2.13
CA LEU A 22 32.90 25.44 2.80
C LEU A 22 33.94 24.74 1.93
N GLY A 23 33.52 23.66 1.21
CA GLY A 23 34.40 22.97 0.27
C GLY A 23 34.86 23.87 -0.88
N LEU A 24 33.94 24.65 -1.47
CA LEU A 24 34.27 25.62 -2.52
C LEU A 24 35.23 26.70 -2.02
N LEU A 25 34.97 27.21 -0.83
CA LEU A 25 35.85 28.21 -0.18
C LEU A 25 37.24 27.62 0.08
N ALA A 26 37.34 26.37 0.54
CA ALA A 26 38.62 25.70 0.76
C ALA A 26 39.42 25.54 -0.54
N VAL A 27 38.76 25.15 -1.64
CA VAL A 27 39.38 25.00 -2.97
C VAL A 27 39.87 26.35 -3.49
N THR A 28 39.07 27.43 -3.35
CA THR A 28 39.47 28.77 -3.83
C THR A 28 40.66 29.33 -3.03
N VAL A 29 40.68 29.15 -1.69
CA VAL A 29 41.79 29.52 -0.84
C VAL A 29 43.06 28.72 -1.22
N ALA A 30 42.93 27.40 -1.39
CA ALA A 30 44.05 26.56 -1.80
C ALA A 30 44.65 27.00 -3.15
N ALA A 31 43.79 27.30 -4.14
CA ALA A 31 44.22 27.79 -5.46
C ALA A 31 44.99 29.09 -5.33
N ALA A 32 44.49 30.04 -4.52
CA ALA A 32 45.17 31.34 -4.29
C ALA A 32 46.54 31.16 -3.61
N LEU A 33 46.62 30.27 -2.62
CA LEU A 33 47.87 30.00 -1.91
C LEU A 33 48.90 29.31 -2.81
N CYS A 34 48.51 28.33 -3.59
CA CYS A 34 49.37 27.66 -4.56
C CYS A 34 49.87 28.63 -5.63
N TRP A 35 49.03 29.53 -6.14
CA TRP A 35 49.39 30.57 -7.09
C TRP A 35 50.41 31.54 -6.48
N LEU A 36 50.17 32.04 -5.26
CA LEU A 36 51.09 32.95 -4.60
C LEU A 36 52.45 32.30 -4.30
N ALA A 37 52.47 31.03 -3.90
CA ALA A 37 53.70 30.28 -3.68
C ALA A 37 54.49 30.11 -4.97
N TRP A 38 53.83 29.74 -6.07
CA TRP A 38 54.48 29.62 -7.38
C TRP A 38 54.99 30.96 -7.90
N HIS A 39 54.25 32.04 -7.75
CA HIS A 39 54.66 33.39 -8.11
C HIS A 39 55.93 33.83 -7.34
N ARG A 40 55.98 33.58 -6.00
CA ARG A 40 57.13 33.92 -5.16
C ARG A 40 58.40 33.17 -5.51
N THR A 41 58.29 31.95 -6.09
CA THR A 41 59.45 31.13 -6.45
C THR A 41 59.96 31.40 -7.88
N GLY A 42 59.49 32.47 -8.53
CA GLY A 42 59.93 32.87 -9.89
C GLY A 42 59.55 31.87 -10.97
N TYR A 43 58.38 31.21 -10.88
CA TYR A 43 57.81 30.30 -11.85
C TYR A 43 58.67 29.06 -12.19
N ARG A 44 59.47 28.58 -11.21
CA ARG A 44 60.25 27.35 -11.43
C ARG A 44 59.34 26.14 -11.67
N ARG A 45 59.61 25.34 -12.69
CA ARG A 45 58.79 24.17 -13.09
C ARG A 45 58.68 23.14 -11.98
N SER A 46 59.74 22.88 -11.19
CA SER A 46 59.73 21.91 -10.08
C SER A 46 58.79 22.33 -8.93
N THR A 47 58.79 23.60 -8.59
CA THR A 47 57.86 24.13 -7.56
C THR A 47 56.43 24.18 -8.07
N GLY A 48 56.19 24.47 -9.36
CA GLY A 48 54.88 24.44 -9.99
C GLY A 48 54.22 23.06 -9.93
N ILE A 49 55.00 22.00 -10.18
CA ILE A 49 54.49 20.60 -10.07
C ILE A 49 54.08 20.26 -8.62
N LEU A 50 54.90 20.69 -7.62
CA LEU A 50 54.55 20.45 -6.21
C LEU A 50 53.30 21.20 -5.78
N GLU A 51 53.13 22.44 -6.20
CA GLU A 51 51.91 23.22 -5.86
C GLU A 51 50.68 22.67 -6.59
N LEU A 52 50.81 22.19 -7.82
CA LEU A 52 49.74 21.51 -8.53
C LEU A 52 49.34 20.22 -7.80
N LEU A 53 50.32 19.44 -7.33
CA LEU A 53 50.01 18.20 -6.57
C LEU A 53 49.27 18.49 -5.26
N ARG A 54 49.67 19.55 -4.54
CA ARG A 54 48.99 20.02 -3.34
C ARG A 54 47.53 20.42 -3.62
N PHE A 55 47.34 21.19 -4.69
CA PHE A 55 45.98 21.60 -5.11
C PHE A 55 45.10 20.41 -5.44
N VAL A 56 45.59 19.43 -6.22
CA VAL A 56 44.87 18.20 -6.56
C VAL A 56 44.51 17.42 -5.30
N LEU A 57 45.40 17.34 -4.32
CA LEU A 57 45.14 16.64 -3.06
C LEU A 57 44.03 17.31 -2.26
N VAL A 58 44.01 18.65 -2.18
CA VAL A 58 42.92 19.40 -1.55
C VAL A 58 41.60 19.16 -2.27
N CYS A 59 41.58 19.22 -3.59
CA CYS A 59 40.37 18.91 -4.36
C CYS A 59 39.85 17.50 -4.10
N LEU A 60 40.75 16.52 -4.04
CA LEU A 60 40.36 15.13 -3.76
C LEU A 60 39.78 14.97 -2.36
N VAL A 61 40.36 15.62 -1.35
CA VAL A 61 39.80 15.64 0.01
C VAL A 61 38.43 16.31 0.04
N VAL A 62 38.24 17.44 -0.67
CA VAL A 62 36.93 18.10 -0.72
C VAL A 62 35.90 17.23 -1.41
N VAL A 63 36.25 16.54 -2.51
CA VAL A 63 35.33 15.61 -3.20
C VAL A 63 34.94 14.45 -2.30
N THR A 64 35.90 13.85 -1.58
CA THR A 64 35.60 12.74 -0.66
C THR A 64 34.73 13.17 0.52
N LEU A 65 34.93 14.38 1.06
CA LEU A 65 34.10 14.92 2.14
C LEU A 65 32.66 15.22 1.71
N ASN A 66 32.46 15.55 0.43
CA ASN A 66 31.12 15.81 -0.11
C ASN A 66 30.34 14.54 -0.46
N GLN A 67 30.95 13.35 -0.36
CA GLN A 67 30.29 12.04 -0.58
C GLN A 67 29.36 12.05 -1.80
N PRO A 68 29.88 12.23 -3.02
CA PRO A 68 29.04 12.19 -4.21
C PRO A 68 28.42 10.80 -4.36
N GLU A 69 27.09 10.73 -4.37
CA GLU A 69 26.36 9.49 -4.53
C GLU A 69 25.76 9.44 -5.94
N TRP A 70 26.02 8.34 -6.64
CA TRP A 70 25.47 8.14 -7.97
C TRP A 70 24.09 7.50 -7.85
N LEU A 71 23.04 8.29 -7.91
CA LEU A 71 21.67 7.80 -7.86
C LEU A 71 21.25 7.28 -9.23
N GLN A 72 21.13 5.97 -9.36
CA GLN A 72 20.47 5.33 -10.49
C GLN A 72 19.05 4.96 -10.09
N THR A 73 18.10 5.79 -10.40
CA THR A 73 16.68 5.43 -10.26
C THR A 73 16.30 4.49 -11.40
N ARG A 74 16.26 3.19 -11.11
CA ARG A 74 15.71 2.21 -12.05
C ARG A 74 14.21 2.17 -11.82
N PRO A 75 13.38 2.52 -12.81
CA PRO A 75 11.95 2.28 -12.70
C PRO A 75 11.73 0.77 -12.48
N PRO A 76 10.82 0.38 -11.60
CA PRO A 76 10.52 -1.04 -11.38
C PRO A 76 10.10 -1.67 -12.71
N ALA A 77 10.61 -2.87 -12.99
CA ALA A 77 10.35 -3.60 -14.24
C ALA A 77 8.84 -3.86 -14.47
N GLN A 78 8.06 -3.83 -13.41
CA GLN A 78 6.60 -3.94 -13.43
C GLN A 78 6.01 -2.81 -12.57
N ARG A 79 4.90 -2.23 -13.03
CA ARG A 79 4.18 -1.21 -12.25
C ARG A 79 3.72 -1.78 -10.91
N PRO A 80 3.77 -0.99 -9.83
CA PRO A 80 3.19 -1.41 -8.58
C PRO A 80 1.70 -1.71 -8.75
N THR A 81 1.21 -2.75 -8.09
CA THR A 81 -0.17 -3.22 -8.21
C THR A 81 -0.95 -2.92 -6.95
N LEU A 82 -2.14 -2.35 -7.11
CA LEU A 82 -3.16 -2.22 -6.09
C LEU A 82 -4.30 -3.19 -6.44
N ALA A 83 -4.63 -4.10 -5.54
CA ALA A 83 -5.74 -5.02 -5.75
C ALA A 83 -7.00 -4.50 -5.03
N VAL A 84 -8.11 -4.46 -5.72
CA VAL A 84 -9.44 -4.15 -5.17
C VAL A 84 -10.22 -5.45 -5.16
N LEU A 85 -10.46 -5.97 -3.97
CA LEU A 85 -11.21 -7.20 -3.73
C LEU A 85 -12.62 -6.85 -3.26
N TRP A 86 -13.63 -7.51 -3.80
CA TRP A 86 -14.99 -7.35 -3.30
C TRP A 86 -15.68 -8.69 -3.09
N ASP A 87 -16.53 -8.73 -2.08
CA ASP A 87 -17.33 -9.87 -1.72
C ASP A 87 -18.54 -9.99 -2.65
N GLU A 88 -18.73 -11.17 -3.24
CA GLU A 88 -19.91 -11.52 -4.07
C GLU A 88 -20.87 -12.49 -3.36
N SER A 89 -20.73 -12.66 -2.04
CA SER A 89 -21.63 -13.53 -1.27
C SER A 89 -23.06 -12.99 -1.25
N ASN A 90 -24.00 -13.86 -0.90
CA ASN A 90 -25.41 -13.49 -0.81
C ASN A 90 -25.67 -12.40 0.26
N SER A 91 -24.85 -12.31 1.30
CA SER A 91 -24.95 -11.26 2.33
C SER A 91 -24.85 -9.85 1.74
N MET A 92 -24.10 -9.68 0.64
CA MET A 92 -23.96 -8.41 -0.06
C MET A 92 -25.23 -7.94 -0.79
N GLN A 93 -26.22 -8.82 -0.97
CA GLN A 93 -27.53 -8.45 -1.53
C GLN A 93 -28.48 -7.84 -0.47
N THR A 94 -28.09 -7.90 0.80
CA THR A 94 -28.90 -7.32 1.89
C THR A 94 -29.04 -5.81 1.71
N ARG A 95 -30.27 -5.32 1.81
CA ARG A 95 -30.61 -3.89 1.67
C ARG A 95 -30.71 -3.23 3.03
N ASP A 96 -29.59 -2.88 3.61
CA ASP A 96 -29.48 -2.25 4.93
C ASP A 96 -28.66 -0.96 4.91
N VAL A 97 -28.10 -0.58 3.78
CA VAL A 97 -27.31 0.66 3.67
C VAL A 97 -28.25 1.85 3.46
N ILE A 98 -28.36 2.70 4.49
CA ILE A 98 -29.17 3.91 4.45
C ILE A 98 -28.33 5.03 3.86
N THR A 99 -28.75 5.59 2.73
CA THR A 99 -28.13 6.76 2.14
C THR A 99 -29.07 7.94 2.33
N ALA A 100 -28.67 8.92 3.13
CA ALA A 100 -29.37 10.18 3.26
C ALA A 100 -29.14 11.01 1.99
N THR A 101 -30.12 11.02 1.08
CA THR A 101 -30.10 11.88 -0.09
C THR A 101 -31.33 12.81 0.00
N GLY A 102 -31.17 13.98 0.64
CA GLY A 102 -32.26 14.90 0.90
C GLY A 102 -33.24 14.37 1.95
N ASP A 103 -34.55 14.71 1.80
CA ASP A 103 -35.61 14.34 2.75
C ASP A 103 -36.12 12.89 2.64
N ALA A 104 -35.50 12.06 1.78
CA ALA A 104 -35.89 10.65 1.60
C ALA A 104 -34.77 9.69 1.98
N GLU A 105 -35.00 8.83 2.94
CA GLU A 105 -34.15 7.69 3.23
C GLU A 105 -34.31 6.64 2.12
N GLN A 106 -33.28 6.43 1.32
CA GLN A 106 -33.23 5.37 0.33
C GLN A 106 -32.34 4.23 0.85
N THR A 107 -32.91 3.05 0.93
CA THR A 107 -32.18 1.84 1.29
C THR A 107 -31.57 1.22 0.03
N ARG A 108 -30.24 1.03 0.04
CA ARG A 108 -29.48 0.37 -1.04
C ARG A 108 -28.95 -0.98 -0.55
N SER A 109 -28.68 -1.86 -1.52
CA SER A 109 -27.95 -3.09 -1.18
C SER A 109 -26.49 -2.77 -0.86
N ARG A 110 -25.86 -3.64 -0.09
CA ARG A 110 -24.42 -3.52 0.22
C ARG A 110 -23.59 -3.51 -1.06
N ALA A 111 -23.90 -4.39 -2.03
CA ALA A 111 -23.24 -4.43 -3.34
C ALA A 111 -23.41 -3.13 -4.12
N GLU A 112 -24.62 -2.53 -4.13
CA GLU A 112 -24.85 -1.22 -4.78
C GLU A 112 -24.03 -0.09 -4.15
N SER A 113 -23.79 -0.15 -2.84
CA SER A 113 -23.05 0.89 -2.11
C SER A 113 -21.57 0.93 -2.49
N ILE A 114 -20.96 -0.21 -2.86
CA ILE A 114 -19.56 -0.31 -3.26
C ILE A 114 -19.35 -0.23 -4.78
N ALA A 115 -20.41 -0.20 -5.58
CA ALA A 115 -20.33 -0.22 -7.05
C ALA A 115 -19.41 0.86 -7.62
N THR A 116 -19.38 2.03 -6.99
CA THR A 116 -18.49 3.13 -7.40
C THR A 116 -17.01 2.75 -7.21
N LEU A 117 -16.68 2.06 -6.13
CA LEU A 117 -15.30 1.64 -5.82
C LEU A 117 -14.84 0.47 -6.70
N MET A 118 -15.76 -0.30 -7.26
CA MET A 118 -15.47 -1.38 -8.21
C MET A 118 -15.19 -0.84 -9.63
N SER A 119 -15.43 0.43 -9.88
CA SER A 119 -15.23 1.04 -11.19
C SER A 119 -13.80 1.54 -11.37
N ALA A 120 -13.15 1.11 -12.46
CA ALA A 120 -11.83 1.62 -12.84
C ALA A 120 -11.80 3.14 -13.03
N ALA A 121 -12.93 3.79 -13.28
CA ALA A 121 -13.02 5.23 -13.44
C ALA A 121 -12.71 5.98 -12.14
N THR A 122 -13.07 5.41 -10.99
CA THR A 122 -12.84 6.00 -9.67
C THR A 122 -11.34 6.11 -9.34
N TRP A 123 -10.54 5.16 -9.83
CA TRP A 123 -9.12 5.04 -9.52
C TRP A 123 -8.20 5.70 -10.56
N LYS A 124 -8.75 6.13 -11.71
CA LYS A 124 -7.97 6.71 -12.83
C LYS A 124 -7.17 7.97 -12.49
N PRO A 125 -7.64 8.93 -11.69
CA PRO A 125 -6.90 10.18 -11.47
C PRO A 125 -5.54 9.95 -10.78
N ASP A 126 -5.48 8.96 -9.88
CA ASP A 126 -4.30 8.70 -9.04
C ASP A 126 -3.45 7.51 -9.53
N ALA A 127 -3.92 6.81 -10.57
CA ALA A 127 -3.35 5.54 -11.01
C ALA A 127 -2.40 5.64 -12.21
N GLN A 128 -1.83 6.81 -12.52
CA GLN A 128 -0.94 6.95 -13.69
C GLN A 128 0.27 6.01 -13.62
N ASP A 129 0.76 5.73 -12.41
CA ASP A 129 1.89 4.85 -12.15
C ASP A 129 1.52 3.53 -11.46
N LEU A 130 0.23 3.30 -11.17
CA LEU A 130 -0.30 2.12 -10.52
C LEU A 130 -1.06 1.23 -11.50
N ASN A 131 -0.90 -0.08 -11.35
CA ASN A 131 -1.77 -1.07 -11.99
C ASN A 131 -2.88 -1.44 -10.99
N VAL A 132 -4.12 -1.07 -11.27
CA VAL A 132 -5.26 -1.43 -10.40
C VAL A 132 -5.94 -2.67 -10.96
N VAL A 133 -5.98 -3.72 -10.17
CA VAL A 133 -6.60 -5.00 -10.52
C VAL A 133 -7.85 -5.19 -9.68
N PHE A 134 -8.91 -5.65 -10.31
CA PHE A 134 -10.23 -5.85 -9.71
C PHE A 134 -10.53 -7.34 -9.69
N GLU A 135 -10.71 -7.91 -8.50
CA GLU A 135 -10.95 -9.34 -8.32
C GLU A 135 -12.12 -9.58 -7.36
N PRO A 136 -13.18 -10.26 -7.82
CA PRO A 136 -14.23 -10.75 -6.94
C PRO A 136 -13.70 -11.94 -6.14
N PHE A 137 -14.19 -12.12 -4.92
CA PHE A 137 -14.00 -13.34 -4.16
C PHE A 137 -15.34 -13.93 -3.72
N SER A 138 -15.38 -15.13 -3.21
CA SER A 138 -16.53 -16.01 -2.97
C SER A 138 -17.00 -16.77 -4.20
N SER A 139 -17.17 -16.12 -5.36
CA SER A 139 -17.66 -16.79 -6.59
C SER A 139 -16.62 -17.68 -7.29
N GLN A 140 -15.32 -17.38 -7.10
CA GLN A 140 -14.23 -18.10 -7.78
C GLN A 140 -13.79 -19.40 -7.09
N LEU A 141 -14.22 -19.64 -5.86
CA LEU A 141 -13.72 -20.74 -5.03
C LEU A 141 -14.58 -22.01 -5.07
N GLU A 142 -15.47 -22.17 -6.06
CA GLU A 142 -16.44 -23.29 -6.11
C GLU A 142 -17.26 -23.46 -4.82
N LEU A 143 -17.28 -22.44 -3.96
CA LEU A 143 -18.02 -22.42 -2.72
C LEU A 143 -19.49 -22.05 -2.98
N PRO A 144 -20.43 -22.50 -2.12
CA PRO A 144 -21.78 -21.99 -2.15
C PRO A 144 -21.77 -20.45 -2.03
N LYS A 145 -22.70 -19.76 -2.68
CA LYS A 145 -22.82 -18.28 -2.62
C LYS A 145 -23.03 -17.74 -1.18
N GLU A 146 -23.30 -18.62 -0.24
CA GLU A 146 -23.44 -18.33 1.19
C GLU A 146 -22.11 -18.40 1.95
N ALA A 147 -21.02 -18.84 1.28
CA ALA A 147 -19.72 -19.05 1.90
C ALA A 147 -18.79 -17.89 1.56
N THR A 148 -18.16 -17.33 2.59
CA THR A 148 -17.15 -16.28 2.47
C THR A 148 -15.86 -16.73 3.13
N ASP A 149 -14.79 -16.86 2.34
CA ASP A 149 -13.43 -17.19 2.79
C ASP A 149 -12.47 -16.03 2.53
N LEU A 150 -12.37 -15.14 3.48
CA LEU A 150 -11.47 -13.98 3.43
C LEU A 150 -9.99 -14.36 3.45
N ASN A 151 -9.64 -15.45 4.14
CA ASN A 151 -8.25 -15.88 4.24
C ASN A 151 -7.71 -16.34 2.90
N THR A 152 -8.46 -17.17 2.19
CA THR A 152 -8.05 -17.69 0.89
C THR A 152 -8.02 -16.58 -0.15
N ALA A 153 -9.00 -15.69 -0.18
CA ALA A 153 -9.03 -14.53 -1.08
C ALA A 153 -7.79 -13.65 -0.93
N LEU A 154 -7.47 -13.24 0.30
CA LEU A 154 -6.28 -12.44 0.58
C LEU A 154 -4.98 -13.19 0.22
N SER A 155 -4.90 -14.50 0.51
CA SER A 155 -3.71 -15.29 0.21
C SER A 155 -3.46 -15.41 -1.28
N GLN A 156 -4.50 -15.65 -2.07
CA GLN A 156 -4.40 -15.75 -3.53
C GLN A 156 -3.89 -14.46 -4.16
N VAL A 157 -4.41 -13.32 -3.74
CA VAL A 157 -3.93 -12.03 -4.25
C VAL A 157 -2.46 -11.79 -3.93
N LEU A 158 -2.02 -12.20 -2.72
CA LEU A 158 -0.62 -12.09 -2.31
C LEU A 158 0.32 -13.00 -3.13
N GLU A 159 -0.19 -14.12 -3.64
CA GLU A 159 0.56 -15.06 -4.47
C GLU A 159 0.53 -14.68 -5.95
N ASN A 160 -0.61 -14.19 -6.44
CA ASN A 160 -0.80 -13.86 -7.85
C ASN A 160 -0.09 -12.58 -8.29
N HIS A 161 0.13 -11.63 -7.37
CA HIS A 161 0.68 -10.31 -7.70
C HIS A 161 2.04 -10.06 -7.02
N ALA A 162 3.12 -10.29 -7.76
CA ALA A 162 4.49 -10.12 -7.26
C ALA A 162 4.81 -8.68 -6.81
N ASN A 163 4.24 -7.67 -7.47
CA ASN A 163 4.44 -6.24 -7.17
C ASN A 163 3.28 -5.60 -6.42
N LEU A 164 2.58 -6.37 -5.61
CA LEU A 164 1.48 -5.88 -4.80
C LEU A 164 1.97 -4.83 -3.79
N ARG A 165 1.34 -3.67 -3.77
CA ARG A 165 1.65 -2.55 -2.87
C ARG A 165 0.55 -2.23 -1.88
N GLY A 166 -0.64 -2.71 -2.13
CA GLY A 166 -1.79 -2.55 -1.24
C GLY A 166 -2.97 -3.36 -1.71
N VAL A 167 -3.89 -3.59 -0.80
CA VAL A 167 -5.18 -4.25 -1.07
C VAL A 167 -6.27 -3.39 -0.49
N VAL A 168 -7.34 -3.18 -1.26
CA VAL A 168 -8.61 -2.63 -0.79
C VAL A 168 -9.59 -3.78 -0.73
N LEU A 169 -10.09 -4.08 0.46
CA LEU A 169 -11.03 -5.16 0.72
C LEU A 169 -12.42 -4.56 0.97
N LEU A 170 -13.37 -4.87 0.12
CA LEU A 170 -14.77 -4.43 0.19
C LEU A 170 -15.63 -5.62 0.62
N SER A 171 -16.05 -5.66 1.88
CA SER A 171 -16.81 -6.78 2.47
C SER A 171 -17.60 -6.30 3.68
N ASP A 172 -18.64 -7.00 4.05
CA ASP A 172 -19.34 -6.81 5.33
C ASP A 172 -18.55 -7.36 6.53
N GLY A 173 -17.42 -8.04 6.25
CA GLY A 173 -16.53 -8.58 7.27
C GLY A 173 -16.99 -9.94 7.84
N ASP A 174 -18.11 -10.47 7.37
CA ASP A 174 -18.59 -11.78 7.77
C ASP A 174 -17.82 -12.88 7.00
N TRP A 175 -17.20 -13.79 7.75
CA TRP A 175 -16.49 -14.94 7.19
C TRP A 175 -16.94 -16.21 7.93
N ASN A 176 -17.34 -17.21 7.18
CA ASN A 176 -17.95 -18.42 7.73
C ASN A 176 -17.25 -19.71 7.26
N VAL A 177 -16.30 -19.60 6.33
CA VAL A 177 -15.54 -20.73 5.79
C VAL A 177 -14.06 -20.40 5.79
N GLY A 178 -13.23 -21.42 5.86
CA GLY A 178 -11.79 -21.31 5.77
C GLY A 178 -11.12 -20.97 7.11
N LYS A 179 -9.87 -20.52 7.01
CA LYS A 179 -9.08 -20.09 8.17
C LYS A 179 -9.37 -18.65 8.54
N SER A 180 -8.98 -18.27 9.77
CA SER A 180 -9.10 -16.89 10.24
C SER A 180 -8.40 -15.92 9.28
N PRO A 181 -9.05 -14.81 8.86
CA PRO A 181 -8.45 -13.80 8.01
C PRO A 181 -7.24 -13.11 8.64
N VAL A 182 -7.08 -13.18 9.95
CA VAL A 182 -5.91 -12.67 10.69
C VAL A 182 -4.60 -13.39 10.24
N GLU A 183 -4.70 -14.65 9.83
CA GLU A 183 -3.54 -15.40 9.34
C GLU A 183 -3.00 -14.80 8.04
N ALA A 184 -3.88 -14.49 7.08
CA ALA A 184 -3.49 -13.80 5.86
C ALA A 184 -3.00 -12.38 6.16
N ALA A 185 -3.70 -11.61 7.00
CA ALA A 185 -3.32 -10.25 7.39
C ALA A 185 -1.91 -10.22 8.03
N THR A 186 -1.54 -11.25 8.79
CA THR A 186 -0.19 -11.36 9.33
C THR A 186 0.87 -11.49 8.22
N ARG A 187 0.60 -12.26 7.17
CA ARG A 187 1.50 -12.38 6.01
C ARG A 187 1.65 -11.05 5.27
N PHE A 188 0.56 -10.29 5.09
CA PHE A 188 0.59 -8.95 4.53
C PHE A 188 1.46 -8.00 5.36
N ARG A 189 1.29 -8.02 6.69
CA ARG A 189 2.11 -7.24 7.62
C ARG A 189 3.59 -7.57 7.52
N MET A 190 3.94 -8.86 7.44
CA MET A 190 5.34 -9.30 7.30
C MET A 190 5.97 -8.80 5.99
N LYS A 191 5.19 -8.67 4.93
CA LYS A 191 5.64 -8.12 3.63
C LYS A 191 5.55 -6.59 3.55
N GLY A 192 5.04 -5.93 4.59
CA GLY A 192 4.86 -4.47 4.60
C GLY A 192 3.80 -3.98 3.61
N ILE A 193 2.82 -4.82 3.26
CA ILE A 193 1.75 -4.50 2.32
C ILE A 193 0.49 -4.14 3.13
N PRO A 194 -0.03 -2.89 3.03
CA PRO A 194 -1.23 -2.49 3.74
C PRO A 194 -2.49 -3.12 3.14
N VAL A 195 -3.44 -3.48 4.02
CA VAL A 195 -4.79 -3.89 3.66
C VAL A 195 -5.76 -2.85 4.20
N PHE A 196 -6.52 -2.21 3.31
CA PHE A 196 -7.54 -1.23 3.63
C PHE A 196 -8.91 -1.91 3.56
N ALA A 197 -9.51 -2.18 4.70
CA ALA A 197 -10.83 -2.76 4.77
C ALA A 197 -11.89 -1.65 4.74
N VAL A 198 -12.83 -1.75 3.80
CA VAL A 198 -14.03 -0.93 3.72
C VAL A 198 -15.20 -1.80 4.15
N GLY A 199 -15.64 -1.59 5.38
CA GLY A 199 -16.82 -2.29 5.92
C GLY A 199 -18.10 -1.80 5.27
N VAL A 200 -18.93 -2.72 4.84
CA VAL A 200 -20.20 -2.45 4.18
C VAL A 200 -21.35 -2.99 5.02
N GLY A 201 -22.43 -2.25 5.12
CA GLY A 201 -23.60 -2.64 5.91
C GLY A 201 -24.02 -1.55 6.89
N SER A 202 -25.14 -1.79 7.56
CA SER A 202 -25.68 -0.89 8.58
C SER A 202 -25.20 -1.28 9.96
N GLN A 203 -24.92 -0.30 10.82
CA GLN A 203 -24.72 -0.51 12.25
C GLN A 203 -26.06 -0.65 13.00
N VAL A 204 -27.16 -0.36 12.32
CA VAL A 204 -28.50 -0.51 12.90
C VAL A 204 -28.97 -1.93 12.65
N ALA A 205 -29.25 -2.67 13.72
CA ALA A 205 -29.83 -3.99 13.60
C ALA A 205 -31.18 -3.87 12.90
N LEU A 206 -31.34 -4.56 11.77
CA LEU A 206 -32.66 -4.69 11.14
C LEU A 206 -33.59 -5.41 12.12
N PRO A 207 -34.87 -5.02 12.15
CA PRO A 207 -35.83 -5.76 12.93
C PRO A 207 -35.93 -7.19 12.37
N ASP A 208 -35.39 -8.13 13.10
CA ASP A 208 -35.41 -9.55 12.75
C ASP A 208 -36.00 -10.35 13.91
N LEU A 209 -36.56 -11.53 13.58
CA LEU A 209 -37.05 -12.47 14.53
C LEU A 209 -35.91 -13.40 14.95
N GLU A 210 -35.28 -13.09 16.08
CA GLU A 210 -34.21 -13.89 16.64
C GLU A 210 -34.74 -14.77 17.75
N LEU A 211 -34.50 -16.09 17.68
CA LEU A 211 -34.78 -17.00 18.78
C LEU A 211 -33.71 -16.80 19.87
N ALA A 212 -33.99 -15.88 20.80
CA ALA A 212 -33.06 -15.50 21.85
C ALA A 212 -32.81 -16.65 22.86
N SER A 213 -33.82 -17.43 23.16
CA SER A 213 -33.64 -18.60 24.02
C SER A 213 -34.75 -19.66 23.81
N MET A 214 -34.39 -20.91 23.99
CA MET A 214 -35.29 -22.06 23.98
C MET A 214 -34.92 -22.99 25.12
N SER A 215 -35.90 -23.32 25.98
CA SER A 215 -35.70 -24.26 27.08
C SER A 215 -36.49 -25.55 26.81
N ALA A 216 -35.79 -26.56 26.31
CA ALA A 216 -36.39 -27.87 26.04
C ALA A 216 -36.09 -28.83 27.22
N PRO A 217 -37.07 -29.54 27.76
CA PRO A 217 -36.84 -30.59 28.75
C PRO A 217 -36.00 -31.72 28.16
N THR A 218 -35.13 -32.30 28.97
CA THR A 218 -34.23 -33.40 28.55
C THR A 218 -34.95 -34.73 28.37
N PHE A 219 -36.19 -34.84 28.83
CA PHE A 219 -37.02 -36.03 28.65
C PHE A 219 -38.49 -35.66 28.52
N GLY A 220 -39.27 -36.52 27.89
CA GLY A 220 -40.70 -36.41 27.73
C GLY A 220 -41.39 -37.77 27.76
N VAL A 221 -42.70 -37.80 28.04
CA VAL A 221 -43.49 -39.03 28.02
C VAL A 221 -44.15 -39.18 26.65
N ALA A 222 -43.94 -40.32 26.01
CA ALA A 222 -44.55 -40.61 24.73
C ALA A 222 -46.08 -40.46 24.76
N GLY A 223 -46.65 -39.74 23.80
CA GLY A 223 -48.07 -39.48 23.69
C GLY A 223 -48.62 -38.35 24.57
N LYS A 224 -47.76 -37.63 25.33
CA LYS A 224 -48.19 -36.44 26.08
C LYS A 224 -47.64 -35.16 25.46
N PRO A 225 -48.39 -34.04 25.43
CA PRO A 225 -47.91 -32.77 24.91
C PRO A 225 -46.81 -32.25 25.82
N LEU A 226 -45.74 -31.72 25.19
CA LEU A 226 -44.61 -31.08 25.86
C LEU A 226 -44.67 -29.57 25.58
N ARG A 227 -44.51 -28.77 26.63
CA ARG A 227 -44.35 -27.31 26.49
C ARG A 227 -42.88 -26.96 26.43
N ILE A 228 -42.51 -26.28 25.38
CA ILE A 228 -41.16 -25.76 25.18
C ILE A 228 -41.25 -24.22 25.17
N PRO A 229 -40.94 -23.56 26.27
CA PRO A 229 -40.90 -22.10 26.29
C PRO A 229 -39.73 -21.59 25.47
N PHE A 230 -39.98 -20.57 24.68
CA PHE A 230 -38.97 -19.86 23.88
C PHE A 230 -39.21 -18.34 23.95
N VAL A 231 -38.16 -17.59 23.74
CA VAL A 231 -38.19 -16.12 23.68
C VAL A 231 -37.70 -15.72 22.28
N LEU A 232 -38.45 -14.87 21.62
CA LEU A 232 -38.13 -14.24 20.35
C LEU A 232 -37.68 -12.82 20.61
#